data_d77f2eaa442ecf75c349df9aa5c9abb1
#
_entry.id   d77f2eaa442ecf75c349df9aa5c9abb1
#
_cell.length_a   1.000
_cell.length_b   1.000
_cell.length_c   1.000
_cell.angle_alpha   90.00
_cell.angle_beta   90.00
_cell.angle_gamma   90.00
#
_symmetry.space_group_name_H-M   'P 1'
#
loop_
_entity.id
_entity.type
_entity.pdbx_description
1 polymer ?
#
loop_
_entity_poly.entity_id
_entity_poly.type
_entity_poly.pdbx_seq_one_letter_code
_entity_poly.pdbx_strand_id
1 'polypeptide(L)'
;INPGIDYKPNWHIDLIADELETVENGDIKRLMINMPPRALKSVCVSVAWPAWLLGHNPSLRIIVASYSQVLSIKHSLDCRAIMESSWYKEMFPETRLSEVHNTKSKFLTTQFGFRFAVSVGGSITGEGGDYLIIDDPHNPTHIHSRRQREKVKAWYEQTFATRLNDKKKGAIILVMQRLHEGDLAGHLLASSKRWQHLKLPAIAQEEQIFEVNGKAYIYRPGEVLHSAREEAEELDYIQEELGSHNFAAQYLQEPVSNASSLIKAEDITFYTQLEEFDFIVQSWDTAIKVASSNDYTVCTTWGVKENRYFLIDMLRSKFEYSELKRTIIEQAAKYRTNMVIIEDKASGQSIIQDLAIETNIHIKKYRPVKDKITRFAATIPYFESGRILIPENAPWLNVFMQEIMAFPNSQHDDIVDSLSQFIDVIKSYRHMLPRIRSF
;
A
#
# COMPACT_ATOMS: atom_id res chain seq x y z
N ILE A 1 25.67 5.51 3.21
CA ILE A 1 24.44 6.27 2.89
C ILE A 1 23.77 6.73 4.18
N ASN A 2 23.80 5.93 5.21
CA ASN A 2 23.18 6.25 6.50
C ASN A 2 24.11 5.82 7.64
N PRO A 3 25.05 6.69 8.08
CA PRO A 3 26.13 6.31 9.00
C PRO A 3 25.65 5.90 10.41
N GLY A 4 24.38 6.09 10.73
CA GLY A 4 23.78 5.68 12.01
C GLY A 4 23.08 4.30 11.98
N ILE A 5 23.06 3.60 10.84
CA ILE A 5 22.45 2.28 10.73
C ILE A 5 23.54 1.22 10.60
N ASP A 6 23.55 0.26 11.52
CA ASP A 6 24.42 -0.90 11.45
C ASP A 6 24.05 -1.77 10.23
N TYR A 7 24.98 -1.88 9.27
CA TYR A 7 24.78 -2.71 8.09
C TYR A 7 25.01 -4.18 8.44
N LYS A 8 24.01 -4.99 8.26
CA LYS A 8 24.10 -6.44 8.42
C LYS A 8 24.13 -7.08 7.03
N PRO A 9 25.27 -7.67 6.61
CA PRO A 9 25.35 -8.36 5.33
C PRO A 9 24.41 -9.58 5.32
N ASN A 10 23.86 -9.88 4.14
CA ASN A 10 23.00 -11.03 3.97
C ASN A 10 23.02 -11.48 2.50
N TRP A 11 22.89 -12.78 2.27
CA TRP A 11 23.01 -13.45 0.98
C TRP A 11 22.14 -12.85 -0.15
N HIS A 12 20.95 -12.36 0.17
CA HIS A 12 20.06 -11.77 -0.83
C HIS A 12 20.59 -10.47 -1.44
N ILE A 13 21.49 -9.76 -0.74
CA ILE A 13 22.14 -8.55 -1.26
C ILE A 13 23.17 -8.95 -2.30
N ASP A 14 23.95 -9.99 -2.03
CA ASP A 14 24.92 -10.54 -2.99
C ASP A 14 24.20 -11.10 -4.22
N LEU A 15 23.09 -11.83 -4.03
CA LEU A 15 22.26 -12.32 -5.14
C LEU A 15 21.75 -11.18 -6.02
N ILE A 16 21.27 -10.07 -5.43
CA ILE A 16 20.85 -8.89 -6.22
C ILE A 16 22.04 -8.32 -6.99
N ALA A 17 23.23 -8.28 -6.41
CA ALA A 17 24.42 -7.80 -7.09
C ALA A 17 24.79 -8.70 -8.29
N ASP A 18 24.80 -10.02 -8.12
CA ASP A 18 25.05 -10.99 -9.18
C ASP A 18 24.05 -10.86 -10.34
N GLU A 19 22.75 -10.70 -10.04
CA GLU A 19 21.71 -10.48 -11.06
C GLU A 19 21.90 -9.15 -11.81
N LEU A 20 22.32 -8.09 -11.11
CA LEU A 20 22.60 -6.78 -11.71
C LEU A 20 23.87 -6.80 -12.58
N GLU A 21 24.91 -7.59 -12.23
CA GLU A 21 26.08 -7.82 -13.07
C GLU A 21 25.69 -8.56 -14.35
N THR A 22 24.79 -9.54 -14.28
CA THR A 22 24.26 -10.25 -15.47
C THR A 22 23.50 -9.30 -16.40
N VAL A 23 22.83 -8.28 -15.84
CA VAL A 23 22.21 -7.20 -16.64
C VAL A 23 23.28 -6.33 -17.31
N GLU A 24 24.35 -5.94 -16.59
CA GLU A 24 25.44 -5.12 -17.12
C GLU A 24 26.17 -5.85 -18.27
N ASN A 25 26.40 -7.15 -18.12
CA ASN A 25 27.01 -8.01 -19.16
C ASN A 25 26.09 -8.18 -20.38
N GLY A 26 24.83 -7.82 -20.30
CA GLY A 26 23.85 -7.85 -21.38
C GLY A 26 23.12 -9.18 -21.57
N ASP A 27 23.31 -10.13 -20.66
CA ASP A 27 22.65 -11.45 -20.70
C ASP A 27 21.17 -11.32 -20.30
N ILE A 28 20.87 -10.44 -19.31
CA ILE A 28 19.51 -10.09 -18.89
C ILE A 28 19.17 -8.67 -19.33
N LYS A 29 18.08 -8.50 -20.08
CA LYS A 29 17.59 -7.19 -20.55
C LYS A 29 16.30 -6.76 -19.89
N ARG A 30 15.65 -7.64 -19.17
CA ARG A 30 14.41 -7.40 -18.44
C ARG A 30 14.49 -8.14 -17.13
N LEU A 31 14.86 -7.43 -16.07
CA LEU A 31 14.95 -7.96 -14.71
C LEU A 31 13.81 -7.43 -13.85
N MET A 32 13.12 -8.34 -13.18
CA MET A 32 12.08 -8.02 -12.21
C MET A 32 12.49 -8.58 -10.85
N ILE A 33 12.56 -7.71 -9.84
CA ILE A 33 12.86 -8.07 -8.45
C ILE A 33 11.67 -7.75 -7.58
N ASN A 34 11.03 -8.78 -7.01
CA ASN A 34 9.96 -8.62 -6.04
C ASN A 34 10.45 -9.08 -4.66
N MET A 35 10.41 -8.18 -3.69
CA MET A 35 10.87 -8.46 -2.33
C MET A 35 10.23 -7.51 -1.31
N PRO A 36 10.23 -7.86 -0.01
CA PRO A 36 9.52 -7.13 1.03
C PRO A 36 10.02 -5.68 1.20
N PRO A 37 9.22 -4.84 1.88
CA PRO A 37 9.66 -3.51 2.27
C PRO A 37 10.88 -3.59 3.18
N ARG A 38 11.70 -2.54 3.17
CA ARG A 38 12.90 -2.40 4.02
C ARG A 38 14.04 -3.43 3.80
N ALA A 39 13.93 -4.33 2.85
CA ALA A 39 14.97 -5.32 2.52
C ALA A 39 16.08 -4.77 1.59
N LEU A 40 16.35 -3.47 1.59
CA LEU A 40 17.40 -2.74 0.85
C LEU A 40 17.27 -2.75 -0.68
N LYS A 41 16.16 -3.23 -1.25
CA LYS A 41 15.94 -3.31 -2.70
C LYS A 41 16.27 -2.02 -3.46
N SER A 42 15.70 -0.88 -2.99
CA SER A 42 15.91 0.43 -3.61
C SER A 42 17.35 0.94 -3.44
N VAL A 43 17.99 0.60 -2.32
CA VAL A 43 19.40 0.96 -2.08
C VAL A 43 20.30 0.24 -3.07
N CYS A 44 20.11 -1.05 -3.27
CA CYS A 44 20.91 -1.84 -4.25
C CYS A 44 20.64 -1.36 -5.67
N VAL A 45 19.37 -1.35 -6.12
CA VAL A 45 19.01 -1.19 -7.54
C VAL A 45 18.96 0.28 -7.98
N SER A 46 18.43 1.19 -7.13
CA SER A 46 18.17 2.57 -7.54
C SER A 46 19.21 3.58 -7.06
N VAL A 47 20.10 3.17 -6.15
CA VAL A 47 21.12 4.04 -5.56
C VAL A 47 22.54 3.54 -5.85
N ALA A 48 22.89 2.34 -5.37
CA ALA A 48 24.24 1.81 -5.47
C ALA A 48 24.60 1.40 -6.91
N TRP A 49 23.73 0.63 -7.57
CA TRP A 49 23.99 0.16 -8.93
C TRP A 49 24.15 1.29 -9.97
N PRO A 50 23.32 2.36 -10.00
CA PRO A 50 23.61 3.49 -10.89
C PRO A 50 24.95 4.18 -10.62
N ALA A 51 25.39 4.25 -9.38
CA ALA A 51 26.72 4.77 -9.05
C ALA A 51 27.82 3.82 -9.57
N TRP A 52 27.66 2.52 -9.39
CA TRP A 52 28.54 1.49 -9.92
C TRP A 52 28.68 1.58 -11.45
N LEU A 53 27.56 1.59 -12.18
CA LEU A 53 27.52 1.70 -13.64
C LEU A 53 28.24 2.95 -14.15
N LEU A 54 27.96 4.11 -13.53
CA LEU A 54 28.63 5.36 -13.91
C LEU A 54 30.11 5.37 -13.52
N GLY A 55 30.50 4.59 -12.52
CA GLY A 55 31.91 4.37 -12.17
C GLY A 55 32.68 3.66 -13.28
N HIS A 56 32.11 2.59 -13.81
CA HIS A 56 32.70 1.80 -14.89
C HIS A 56 32.61 2.50 -16.26
N ASN A 57 31.48 3.15 -16.52
CA ASN A 57 31.28 3.88 -17.75
C ASN A 57 30.55 5.22 -17.50
N PRO A 58 31.29 6.32 -17.33
CA PRO A 58 30.72 7.63 -17.02
C PRO A 58 29.95 8.27 -18.18
N SER A 59 29.80 7.63 -19.35
CA SER A 59 28.96 8.11 -20.46
C SER A 59 27.55 7.50 -20.46
N LEU A 60 27.26 6.54 -19.57
CA LEU A 60 25.95 5.88 -19.50
C LEU A 60 24.82 6.84 -19.07
N ARG A 61 23.65 6.61 -19.63
CA ARG A 61 22.44 7.36 -19.36
C ARG A 61 21.45 6.48 -18.59
N ILE A 62 21.16 6.86 -17.36
CA ILE A 62 20.33 6.07 -16.45
C ILE A 62 19.11 6.88 -16.03
N ILE A 63 17.91 6.34 -16.27
CA ILE A 63 16.65 6.94 -15.85
C ILE A 63 16.03 6.08 -14.75
N VAL A 64 15.72 6.69 -13.61
CA VAL A 64 15.13 5.99 -12.46
C VAL A 64 13.79 6.62 -12.12
N ALA A 65 12.73 5.82 -12.16
CA ALA A 65 11.36 6.25 -11.88
C ALA A 65 10.84 5.64 -10.58
N SER A 66 10.08 6.40 -9.80
CA SER A 66 9.33 5.92 -8.63
C SER A 66 7.91 6.48 -8.63
N TYR A 67 7.00 5.97 -7.77
CA TYR A 67 5.62 6.48 -7.72
C TYR A 67 5.54 7.96 -7.34
N SER A 68 6.53 8.49 -6.63
CA SER A 68 6.56 9.92 -6.25
C SER A 68 7.89 10.58 -6.59
N GLN A 69 7.81 11.88 -6.95
CA GLN A 69 8.99 12.68 -7.24
C GLN A 69 9.90 12.85 -6.02
N VAL A 70 9.32 12.94 -4.81
CA VAL A 70 10.08 13.07 -3.56
C VAL A 70 10.96 11.84 -3.33
N LEU A 71 10.42 10.64 -3.52
CA LEU A 71 11.15 9.39 -3.37
C LEU A 71 12.26 9.27 -4.42
N SER A 72 11.94 9.56 -5.68
CA SER A 72 12.90 9.49 -6.79
C SER A 72 14.07 10.48 -6.59
N ILE A 73 13.79 11.71 -6.13
CA ILE A 73 14.81 12.70 -5.78
C ILE A 73 15.66 12.21 -4.60
N LYS A 74 15.06 11.62 -3.57
CA LYS A 74 15.82 11.05 -2.45
C LYS A 74 16.85 10.03 -2.94
N HIS A 75 16.45 9.07 -3.76
CA HIS A 75 17.38 8.10 -4.34
C HIS A 75 18.44 8.75 -5.23
N SER A 76 18.12 9.86 -5.91
CA SER A 76 19.08 10.62 -6.70
C SER A 76 20.16 11.26 -5.83
N LEU A 77 19.76 11.88 -4.73
CA LEU A 77 20.69 12.49 -3.79
C LEU A 77 21.56 11.45 -3.08
N ASP A 78 20.99 10.31 -2.69
CA ASP A 78 21.74 9.21 -2.08
C ASP A 78 22.78 8.63 -3.05
N CYS A 79 22.43 8.43 -4.33
CA CYS A 79 23.36 8.00 -5.37
C CYS A 79 24.49 9.02 -5.58
N ARG A 80 24.15 10.29 -5.67
CA ARG A 80 25.13 11.37 -5.81
C ARG A 80 26.07 11.43 -4.61
N ALA A 81 25.59 11.25 -3.39
CA ALA A 81 26.40 11.21 -2.18
C ALA A 81 27.44 10.07 -2.20
N ILE A 82 27.09 8.91 -2.77
CA ILE A 82 28.07 7.82 -3.03
C ILE A 82 29.16 8.33 -3.96
N MET A 83 28.79 8.90 -5.11
CA MET A 83 29.76 9.34 -6.12
C MET A 83 30.63 10.51 -5.65
N GLU A 84 30.17 11.30 -4.70
CA GLU A 84 30.93 12.41 -4.09
C GLU A 84 31.86 11.96 -2.95
N SER A 85 31.73 10.72 -2.46
CA SER A 85 32.58 10.18 -1.40
C SER A 85 34.05 9.99 -1.81
N SER A 86 34.95 10.08 -0.85
CA SER A 86 36.41 9.91 -1.11
C SER A 86 36.74 8.52 -1.66
N TRP A 87 36.19 7.47 -1.01
CA TRP A 87 36.42 6.09 -1.43
C TRP A 87 35.92 5.79 -2.85
N TYR A 88 34.79 6.40 -3.28
CA TYR A 88 34.29 6.22 -4.66
C TYR A 88 35.20 6.90 -5.68
N LYS A 89 35.69 8.12 -5.35
CA LYS A 89 36.62 8.86 -6.22
C LYS A 89 37.98 8.16 -6.34
N GLU A 90 38.40 7.46 -5.28
CA GLU A 90 39.61 6.62 -5.32
C GLU A 90 39.41 5.36 -6.19
N MET A 91 38.22 4.73 -6.07
CA MET A 91 37.86 3.54 -6.84
C MET A 91 37.63 3.83 -8.33
N PHE A 92 37.03 4.98 -8.64
CA PHE A 92 36.69 5.41 -10.00
C PHE A 92 37.24 6.80 -10.33
N PRO A 93 38.58 6.95 -10.50
CA PRO A 93 39.22 8.27 -10.65
C PRO A 93 38.83 9.00 -11.94
N GLU A 94 38.42 8.24 -12.99
CA GLU A 94 37.98 8.79 -14.28
C GLU A 94 36.53 9.33 -14.23
N THR A 95 35.76 8.98 -13.23
CA THR A 95 34.35 9.41 -13.10
C THR A 95 34.25 10.66 -12.24
N ARG A 96 33.91 11.78 -12.87
CA ARG A 96 33.70 13.06 -12.19
C ARG A 96 32.33 13.63 -12.49
N LEU A 97 31.71 14.21 -11.49
CA LEU A 97 30.44 14.91 -11.68
C LEU A 97 30.70 16.30 -12.33
N SER A 98 29.81 16.69 -13.25
CA SER A 98 29.84 18.01 -13.85
C SER A 98 29.52 19.08 -12.79
N GLU A 99 30.18 20.22 -12.82
CA GLU A 99 29.91 21.34 -11.92
C GLU A 99 28.72 22.19 -12.39
N VAL A 100 28.40 22.15 -13.69
CA VAL A 100 27.49 23.11 -14.33
C VAL A 100 26.06 22.62 -14.42
N HIS A 101 25.82 21.29 -14.50
CA HIS A 101 24.49 20.72 -14.83
C HIS A 101 24.02 19.72 -13.77
N ASN A 102 24.07 20.12 -12.50
CA ASN A 102 23.68 19.24 -11.40
C ASN A 102 22.47 19.79 -10.64
N THR A 103 21.32 19.17 -10.89
CA THR A 103 20.10 19.41 -10.11
C THR A 103 19.84 18.24 -9.13
N LYS A 104 18.83 18.38 -8.27
CA LYS A 104 18.41 17.30 -7.37
C LYS A 104 17.84 16.10 -8.13
N SER A 105 17.22 16.36 -9.29
CA SER A 105 16.58 15.29 -10.11
C SER A 105 17.48 14.75 -11.20
N LYS A 106 18.43 15.53 -11.71
CA LYS A 106 19.34 15.09 -12.77
C LYS A 106 20.74 15.61 -12.50
N PHE A 107 21.71 14.72 -12.49
CA PHE A 107 23.11 15.08 -12.44
C PHE A 107 23.89 14.38 -13.57
N LEU A 108 24.89 15.05 -14.07
CA LEU A 108 25.71 14.61 -15.18
C LEU A 108 27.15 14.34 -14.70
N THR A 109 27.79 13.41 -15.41
CA THR A 109 29.25 13.27 -15.37
C THR A 109 29.92 14.24 -16.37
N THR A 110 31.22 14.42 -16.26
CA THR A 110 32.01 15.19 -17.22
C THR A 110 32.08 14.53 -18.61
N GLN A 111 31.68 13.25 -18.73
CA GLN A 111 31.60 12.49 -19.98
C GLN A 111 30.16 12.38 -20.52
N PHE A 112 29.27 13.31 -20.09
CA PHE A 112 27.88 13.42 -20.54
C PHE A 112 26.96 12.25 -20.22
N GLY A 113 27.38 11.28 -19.44
CA GLY A 113 26.47 10.34 -18.80
C GLY A 113 25.67 11.00 -17.70
N PHE A 114 24.55 10.41 -17.34
CA PHE A 114 23.70 11.00 -16.30
C PHE A 114 22.86 9.97 -15.55
N ARG A 115 22.43 10.38 -14.34
CA ARG A 115 21.31 9.78 -13.63
C ARG A 115 20.16 10.79 -13.57
N PHE A 116 18.99 10.38 -14.06
CA PHE A 116 17.79 11.21 -14.08
C PHE A 116 16.65 10.58 -13.27
N ALA A 117 16.16 11.30 -12.26
CA ALA A 117 15.08 10.90 -11.37
C ALA A 117 13.75 11.47 -11.86
N VAL A 118 12.79 10.59 -12.08
CA VAL A 118 11.45 10.93 -12.55
C VAL A 118 10.38 10.28 -11.68
N SER A 119 9.15 10.74 -11.78
CA SER A 119 7.99 10.07 -11.17
C SER A 119 7.12 9.39 -12.23
N VAL A 120 6.38 8.38 -11.81
CA VAL A 120 5.33 7.79 -12.65
C VAL A 120 4.36 8.88 -13.10
N GLY A 121 4.12 8.98 -14.41
CA GLY A 121 3.33 10.06 -15.02
C GLY A 121 4.05 11.39 -15.17
N GLY A 122 5.30 11.51 -14.71
CA GLY A 122 6.15 12.67 -14.93
C GLY A 122 6.62 12.78 -16.40
N SER A 123 6.99 14.00 -16.81
CA SER A 123 7.52 14.24 -18.15
C SER A 123 8.95 13.69 -18.27
N ILE A 124 9.16 12.85 -19.29
CA ILE A 124 10.47 12.30 -19.69
C ILE A 124 10.78 12.67 -21.15
N THR A 125 10.02 13.60 -21.72
CA THR A 125 10.13 13.98 -23.13
C THR A 125 11.52 14.52 -23.46
N GLY A 126 12.11 14.00 -24.54
CA GLY A 126 13.42 14.42 -25.03
C GLY A 126 14.61 13.67 -24.41
N GLU A 127 14.42 12.85 -23.37
CA GLU A 127 15.47 12.06 -22.76
C GLU A 127 15.31 10.58 -23.09
N GLY A 128 16.44 9.89 -23.26
CA GLY A 128 16.53 8.46 -23.39
C GLY A 128 17.63 7.90 -22.49
N GLY A 129 17.52 6.64 -22.11
CA GLY A 129 18.46 5.96 -21.21
C GLY A 129 18.97 4.64 -21.79
N ASP A 130 20.16 4.25 -21.39
CA ASP A 130 20.73 2.94 -21.65
C ASP A 130 20.21 1.91 -20.65
N TYR A 131 19.97 2.38 -19.42
CA TYR A 131 19.31 1.63 -18.36
C TYR A 131 18.09 2.39 -17.84
N LEU A 132 16.96 1.71 -17.77
CA LEU A 132 15.70 2.23 -17.23
C LEU A 132 15.34 1.45 -15.98
N ILE A 133 15.24 2.14 -14.83
CA ILE A 133 14.93 1.52 -13.55
C ILE A 133 13.56 2.03 -13.08
N ILE A 134 12.71 1.13 -12.65
CA ILE A 134 11.41 1.43 -12.07
C ILE A 134 11.42 0.90 -10.64
N ASP A 135 11.29 1.78 -9.68
CA ASP A 135 11.37 1.47 -8.25
C ASP A 135 10.06 1.85 -7.56
N ASP A 136 9.37 0.84 -7.05
CA ASP A 136 8.06 0.97 -6.39
C ASP A 136 7.11 1.91 -7.16
N PRO A 137 6.60 1.52 -8.36
CA PRO A 137 5.84 2.43 -9.24
C PRO A 137 4.44 2.74 -8.75
N HIS A 138 3.93 2.02 -7.77
CA HIS A 138 2.59 2.19 -7.21
C HIS A 138 2.61 2.84 -5.85
N ASN A 139 1.69 3.78 -5.64
CA ASN A 139 1.40 4.28 -4.30
C ASN A 139 0.54 3.24 -3.54
N PRO A 140 1.01 2.69 -2.40
CA PRO A 140 0.25 1.70 -1.64
C PRO A 140 -1.16 2.18 -1.23
N THR A 141 -1.35 3.49 -1.01
CA THR A 141 -2.66 4.04 -0.60
C THR A 141 -3.72 4.02 -1.71
N HIS A 142 -3.30 3.83 -2.96
CA HIS A 142 -4.19 3.85 -4.12
C HIS A 142 -4.15 2.56 -4.94
N ILE A 143 -3.50 1.53 -4.44
CA ILE A 143 -3.26 0.28 -5.19
C ILE A 143 -4.57 -0.45 -5.57
N HIS A 144 -5.60 -0.36 -4.74
CA HIS A 144 -6.89 -0.99 -5.02
C HIS A 144 -7.70 -0.27 -6.11
N SER A 145 -7.36 1.00 -6.44
CA SER A 145 -7.98 1.73 -7.54
C SER A 145 -7.54 1.18 -8.90
N ARG A 146 -8.47 0.54 -9.63
CA ARG A 146 -8.23 0.06 -11.00
C ARG A 146 -7.71 1.17 -11.91
N ARG A 147 -8.29 2.38 -11.81
CA ARG A 147 -7.88 3.54 -12.60
C ARG A 147 -6.41 3.91 -12.36
N GLN A 148 -5.94 3.85 -11.12
CA GLN A 148 -4.54 4.17 -10.79
C GLN A 148 -3.60 3.08 -11.31
N ARG A 149 -3.97 1.81 -11.20
CA ARG A 149 -3.16 0.71 -11.78
C ARG A 149 -3.06 0.83 -13.29
N GLU A 150 -4.17 1.05 -13.99
CA GLU A 150 -4.16 1.26 -15.44
C GLU A 150 -3.34 2.47 -15.89
N LYS A 151 -3.34 3.56 -15.09
CA LYS A 151 -2.47 4.72 -15.34
C LYS A 151 -0.98 4.36 -15.30
N VAL A 152 -0.55 3.54 -14.35
CA VAL A 152 0.85 3.09 -14.25
C VAL A 152 1.23 2.19 -15.42
N LYS A 153 0.36 1.25 -15.81
CA LYS A 153 0.57 0.37 -16.96
C LYS A 153 0.69 1.17 -18.27
N ALA A 154 -0.26 2.05 -18.52
CA ALA A 154 -0.25 2.92 -19.71
C ALA A 154 1.01 3.81 -19.75
N TRP A 155 1.42 4.38 -18.61
CA TRP A 155 2.67 5.15 -18.53
C TRP A 155 3.89 4.29 -18.87
N TYR A 156 3.96 3.07 -18.35
CA TYR A 156 5.05 2.15 -18.68
C TYR A 156 5.10 1.86 -20.17
N GLU A 157 3.98 1.44 -20.76
CA GLU A 157 3.90 0.99 -22.17
C GLU A 157 4.09 2.14 -23.17
N GLN A 158 3.42 3.28 -22.93
CA GLN A 158 3.36 4.37 -23.88
C GLN A 158 4.50 5.39 -23.73
N THR A 159 5.07 5.49 -22.52
CA THR A 159 6.07 6.52 -22.23
C THR A 159 7.39 5.93 -21.81
N PHE A 160 7.47 5.16 -20.72
CA PHE A 160 8.74 4.81 -20.10
C PHE A 160 9.53 3.80 -20.90
N ALA A 161 8.94 2.68 -21.30
CA ALA A 161 9.62 1.62 -22.05
C ALA A 161 10.15 2.10 -23.43
N THR A 162 9.54 3.16 -23.97
CA THR A 162 9.97 3.75 -25.24
C THR A 162 11.23 4.62 -25.13
N ARG A 163 11.68 4.91 -23.91
CA ARG A 163 12.88 5.75 -23.66
C ARG A 163 14.20 5.01 -23.75
N LEU A 164 14.20 3.71 -24.02
CA LEU A 164 15.43 2.94 -24.18
C LEU A 164 16.16 3.37 -25.45
N ASN A 165 17.40 3.86 -25.31
CA ASN A 165 18.21 4.36 -26.42
C ASN A 165 18.51 3.26 -27.45
N ASP A 166 18.97 2.12 -26.97
CA ASP A 166 19.24 0.93 -27.79
C ASP A 166 18.39 -0.25 -27.27
N LYS A 167 17.42 -0.66 -28.07
CA LYS A 167 16.52 -1.78 -27.72
C LYS A 167 17.23 -3.15 -27.71
N LYS A 168 18.42 -3.27 -28.34
CA LYS A 168 19.19 -4.50 -28.37
C LYS A 168 20.16 -4.62 -27.19
N LYS A 169 20.71 -3.50 -26.71
CA LYS A 169 21.73 -3.48 -25.67
C LYS A 169 21.17 -3.03 -24.33
N GLY A 170 20.24 -2.08 -24.32
CA GLY A 170 19.72 -1.49 -23.10
C GLY A 170 18.81 -2.41 -22.30
N ALA A 171 18.72 -2.17 -21.00
CA ALA A 171 17.92 -2.97 -20.08
C ALA A 171 16.86 -2.16 -19.34
N ILE A 172 15.79 -2.85 -18.94
CA ILE A 172 14.76 -2.31 -18.04
C ILE A 172 14.71 -3.20 -16.79
N ILE A 173 14.80 -2.57 -15.63
CA ILE A 173 14.75 -3.20 -14.34
C ILE A 173 13.51 -2.71 -13.60
N LEU A 174 12.68 -3.62 -13.12
CA LEU A 174 11.55 -3.33 -12.22
C LEU A 174 11.86 -3.91 -10.85
N VAL A 175 11.96 -3.06 -9.85
CA VAL A 175 12.09 -3.49 -8.46
C VAL A 175 10.92 -2.94 -7.64
N MET A 176 10.20 -3.82 -6.97
CA MET A 176 9.06 -3.42 -6.13
C MET A 176 8.64 -4.53 -5.17
N GLN A 177 7.98 -4.15 -4.08
CA GLN A 177 7.12 -5.07 -3.36
C GLN A 177 5.83 -5.28 -4.15
N ARG A 178 5.27 -6.49 -4.08
CA ARG A 178 3.94 -6.73 -4.65
C ARG A 178 2.87 -6.05 -3.78
N LEU A 179 1.84 -5.54 -4.41
CA LEU A 179 0.75 -4.84 -3.71
C LEU A 179 -0.63 -5.34 -4.14
N HIS A 180 -0.74 -5.87 -5.36
CA HIS A 180 -1.99 -6.32 -5.95
C HIS A 180 -1.68 -7.26 -7.12
N GLU A 181 -2.56 -8.25 -7.41
CA GLU A 181 -2.38 -9.13 -8.57
C GLU A 181 -2.22 -8.37 -9.90
N GLY A 182 -3.01 -7.30 -10.08
CA GLY A 182 -2.97 -6.44 -11.25
C GLY A 182 -2.04 -5.23 -11.12
N ASP A 183 -1.02 -5.26 -10.25
CA ASP A 183 0.05 -4.27 -10.23
C ASP A 183 0.95 -4.37 -11.49
N LEU A 184 1.93 -3.48 -11.64
CA LEU A 184 2.79 -3.48 -12.83
C LEU A 184 3.55 -4.81 -12.98
N ALA A 185 4.05 -5.38 -11.87
CA ALA A 185 4.73 -6.66 -11.91
C ALA A 185 3.80 -7.80 -12.40
N GLY A 186 2.59 -7.91 -11.82
CA GLY A 186 1.61 -8.89 -12.26
C GLY A 186 1.19 -8.73 -13.72
N HIS A 187 1.00 -7.49 -14.18
CA HIS A 187 0.70 -7.20 -15.59
C HIS A 187 1.84 -7.67 -16.53
N LEU A 188 3.08 -7.37 -16.19
CA LEU A 188 4.23 -7.71 -17.02
C LEU A 188 4.52 -9.21 -17.03
N LEU A 189 4.35 -9.91 -15.92
CA LEU A 189 4.48 -11.37 -15.84
C LEU A 189 3.39 -12.09 -16.65
N ALA A 190 2.17 -11.56 -16.63
CA ALA A 190 1.08 -12.14 -17.43
C ALA A 190 1.21 -11.86 -18.93
N SER A 191 1.77 -10.72 -19.33
CA SER A 191 1.84 -10.27 -20.73
C SER A 191 3.10 -10.70 -21.47
N SER A 192 4.20 -11.05 -20.77
CA SER A 192 5.50 -11.33 -21.40
C SER A 192 6.34 -12.31 -20.62
N LYS A 193 6.86 -13.35 -21.32
CA LYS A 193 7.84 -14.31 -20.79
C LYS A 193 9.29 -13.79 -20.84
N ARG A 194 9.52 -12.53 -21.20
CA ARG A 194 10.88 -11.97 -21.38
C ARG A 194 11.50 -11.46 -20.10
N TRP A 195 10.76 -11.44 -19.00
CA TRP A 195 11.24 -10.97 -17.71
C TRP A 195 11.91 -12.10 -16.94
N GLN A 196 13.19 -11.92 -16.61
CA GLN A 196 13.83 -12.68 -15.54
C GLN A 196 13.19 -12.21 -14.23
N HIS A 197 12.62 -13.12 -13.47
CA HIS A 197 11.88 -12.80 -12.26
C HIS A 197 12.59 -13.35 -11.02
N LEU A 198 13.13 -12.47 -10.22
CA LEU A 198 13.67 -12.76 -8.89
C LEU A 198 12.58 -12.44 -7.85
N LYS A 199 11.98 -13.48 -7.26
CA LYS A 199 10.99 -13.38 -6.21
C LYS A 199 11.60 -13.81 -4.88
N LEU A 200 11.72 -12.88 -3.92
CA LEU A 200 12.28 -13.09 -2.60
C LEU A 200 11.23 -12.74 -1.53
N PRO A 201 10.44 -13.67 -1.02
CA PRO A 201 9.52 -13.44 0.09
C PRO A 201 10.26 -13.21 1.40
N ALA A 202 9.63 -12.55 2.39
CA ALA A 202 10.18 -12.39 3.73
C ALA A 202 10.33 -13.71 4.47
N ILE A 203 9.44 -14.66 4.17
CA ILE A 203 9.48 -16.04 4.67
C ILE A 203 9.30 -16.96 3.46
N ALA A 204 10.25 -17.86 3.23
CA ALA A 204 10.17 -18.82 2.14
C ALA A 204 8.91 -19.69 2.26
N GLN A 205 8.10 -19.76 1.20
CA GLN A 205 6.91 -20.62 1.14
C GLN A 205 7.22 -21.99 0.54
N GLU A 206 8.24 -22.04 -0.31
CA GLU A 206 8.72 -23.23 -1.01
C GLU A 206 10.25 -23.23 -1.00
N GLU A 207 10.87 -24.37 -1.29
CA GLU A 207 12.32 -24.45 -1.46
C GLU A 207 12.73 -23.76 -2.77
N GLN A 208 13.66 -22.82 -2.66
CA GLN A 208 14.24 -22.12 -3.79
C GLN A 208 15.77 -22.28 -3.77
N ILE A 209 16.36 -22.50 -4.92
CA ILE A 209 17.81 -22.63 -5.06
C ILE A 209 18.31 -21.46 -5.89
N PHE A 210 19.22 -20.69 -5.31
CA PHE A 210 19.88 -19.56 -5.97
C PHE A 210 21.38 -19.82 -6.12
N GLU A 211 21.99 -19.27 -7.15
CA GLU A 211 23.43 -19.17 -7.25
C GLU A 211 23.86 -17.80 -6.71
N VAL A 212 24.71 -17.77 -5.70
CA VAL A 212 25.19 -16.56 -5.05
C VAL A 212 26.72 -16.64 -4.95
N ASN A 213 27.42 -15.70 -5.58
CA ASN A 213 28.89 -15.70 -5.67
C ASN A 213 29.44 -17.05 -6.15
N GLY A 214 28.80 -17.67 -7.16
CA GLY A 214 29.20 -18.96 -7.72
C GLY A 214 28.94 -20.16 -6.78
N LYS A 215 28.11 -20.02 -5.72
CA LYS A 215 27.75 -21.08 -4.79
C LYS A 215 26.23 -21.22 -4.70
N ALA A 216 25.75 -22.45 -4.65
CA ALA A 216 24.34 -22.72 -4.42
C ALA A 216 23.92 -22.31 -3.00
N TYR A 217 22.90 -21.48 -2.91
CA TYR A 217 22.19 -21.15 -1.66
C TYR A 217 20.77 -21.72 -1.72
N ILE A 218 20.39 -22.47 -0.69
CA ILE A 218 19.05 -23.07 -0.60
C ILE A 218 18.23 -22.27 0.41
N TYR A 219 17.22 -21.55 -0.08
CA TYR A 219 16.26 -20.82 0.72
C TYR A 219 15.08 -21.75 1.04
N ARG A 220 15.02 -22.22 2.30
CA ARG A 220 14.13 -23.31 2.71
C ARG A 220 12.78 -22.83 3.21
N PRO A 221 11.69 -23.61 3.03
CA PRO A 221 10.38 -23.27 3.59
C PRO A 221 10.47 -22.92 5.09
N GLY A 222 9.84 -21.79 5.46
CA GLY A 222 9.88 -21.25 6.82
C GLY A 222 11.12 -20.41 7.15
N GLU A 223 12.15 -20.41 6.31
CA GLU A 223 13.32 -19.56 6.50
C GLU A 223 12.98 -18.08 6.30
N VAL A 224 13.47 -17.23 7.20
CA VAL A 224 13.31 -15.77 7.12
C VAL A 224 14.41 -15.18 6.23
N LEU A 225 14.04 -14.31 5.29
CA LEU A 225 14.96 -13.70 4.31
C LEU A 225 16.17 -13.03 4.98
N HIS A 226 15.98 -12.35 6.08
CA HIS A 226 17.04 -11.62 6.79
C HIS A 226 16.82 -11.66 8.31
N SER A 227 16.99 -12.84 8.91
CA SER A 227 16.73 -13.08 10.33
C SER A 227 17.57 -12.21 11.29
N ALA A 228 18.77 -11.75 10.88
CA ALA A 228 19.56 -10.83 11.67
C ALA A 228 18.94 -9.42 11.80
N ARG A 229 17.90 -9.11 11.04
CA ARG A 229 17.22 -7.81 10.98
C ARG A 229 15.76 -7.88 11.43
N GLU A 230 15.05 -8.90 11.00
CA GLU A 230 13.62 -9.12 11.31
C GLU A 230 13.48 -10.60 11.69
N GLU A 231 13.14 -10.87 12.95
CA GLU A 231 12.91 -12.22 13.42
C GLU A 231 11.50 -12.70 13.06
N ALA A 232 11.24 -14.00 13.17
CA ALA A 232 9.93 -14.56 12.80
C ALA A 232 8.80 -13.95 13.64
N GLU A 233 9.02 -13.73 14.94
CA GLU A 233 8.03 -13.10 15.84
C GLU A 233 7.65 -11.67 15.42
N GLU A 234 8.61 -10.90 14.90
CA GLU A 234 8.31 -9.56 14.36
C GLU A 234 7.47 -9.64 13.09
N LEU A 235 7.73 -10.62 12.23
CA LEU A 235 6.94 -10.84 11.01
C LEU A 235 5.52 -11.30 11.36
N ASP A 236 5.32 -12.13 12.38
CA ASP A 236 4.00 -12.51 12.88
C ASP A 236 3.23 -11.28 13.39
N TYR A 237 3.88 -10.42 14.19
CA TYR A 237 3.28 -9.18 14.65
C TYR A 237 2.89 -8.24 13.48
N ILE A 238 3.75 -8.11 12.47
CA ILE A 238 3.46 -7.33 11.26
C ILE A 238 2.27 -7.92 10.51
N GLN A 239 2.16 -9.25 10.45
CA GLN A 239 1.02 -9.91 9.83
C GLN A 239 -0.29 -9.61 10.56
N GLU A 240 -0.28 -9.62 11.90
CA GLU A 240 -1.45 -9.23 12.70
C GLU A 240 -1.86 -7.76 12.49
N GLU A 241 -0.90 -6.85 12.28
CA GLU A 241 -1.19 -5.43 12.03
C GLU A 241 -1.71 -5.15 10.61
N LEU A 242 -1.12 -5.80 9.62
CA LEU A 242 -1.43 -5.58 8.20
C LEU A 242 -2.63 -6.38 7.72
N GLY A 243 -2.93 -7.50 8.37
CA GLY A 243 -3.85 -8.54 7.91
C GLY A 243 -3.23 -9.43 6.85
N SER A 244 -3.78 -10.67 6.74
CA SER A 244 -3.22 -11.73 5.89
C SER A 244 -3.06 -11.32 4.42
N HIS A 245 -4.04 -10.60 3.86
CA HIS A 245 -4.02 -10.14 2.46
C HIS A 245 -2.85 -9.20 2.14
N ASN A 246 -2.66 -8.18 2.98
CA ASN A 246 -1.58 -7.21 2.75
C ASN A 246 -0.21 -7.85 3.03
N PHE A 247 -0.14 -8.71 4.04
CA PHE A 247 1.08 -9.46 4.35
C PHE A 247 1.45 -10.42 3.21
N ALA A 248 0.51 -11.21 2.69
CA ALA A 248 0.74 -12.08 1.56
C ALA A 248 1.25 -11.30 0.33
N ALA A 249 0.66 -10.13 0.03
CA ALA A 249 1.11 -9.31 -1.06
C ALA A 249 2.52 -8.74 -0.81
N GLN A 250 2.72 -7.99 0.28
CA GLN A 250 3.91 -7.17 0.50
C GLN A 250 5.10 -7.95 1.04
N TYR A 251 4.86 -8.95 1.88
CA TYR A 251 5.92 -9.73 2.54
C TYR A 251 6.15 -11.07 1.86
N LEU A 252 5.11 -11.78 1.44
CA LEU A 252 5.29 -13.05 0.72
C LEU A 252 5.38 -12.89 -0.80
N GLN A 253 5.18 -11.71 -1.32
CA GLN A 253 5.15 -11.39 -2.77
C GLN A 253 4.08 -12.19 -3.54
N GLU A 254 2.99 -12.54 -2.85
CA GLU A 254 1.85 -13.30 -3.35
C GLU A 254 0.53 -12.54 -3.15
N PRO A 255 0.27 -11.51 -3.97
CA PRO A 255 -1.02 -10.83 -3.88
C PRO A 255 -2.14 -11.76 -4.28
N VAL A 256 -3.09 -11.94 -3.39
CA VAL A 256 -4.26 -12.80 -3.62
C VAL A 256 -5.24 -12.08 -4.55
N SER A 257 -5.88 -12.84 -5.44
CA SER A 257 -6.89 -12.34 -6.37
C SER A 257 -8.11 -11.79 -5.61
N ASN A 258 -8.53 -10.56 -5.93
CA ASN A 258 -9.79 -9.97 -5.45
C ASN A 258 -11.06 -10.66 -6.02
N ALA A 259 -10.91 -11.78 -6.70
CA ALA A 259 -12.05 -12.60 -7.13
C ALA A 259 -12.71 -13.36 -5.97
N SER A 260 -12.02 -13.50 -4.84
CA SER A 260 -12.57 -14.02 -3.59
C SER A 260 -12.92 -12.83 -2.66
N SER A 261 -13.97 -12.99 -1.87
CA SER A 261 -14.36 -12.06 -0.80
C SER A 261 -13.14 -11.56 0.00
N LEU A 262 -13.11 -10.25 0.30
CA LEU A 262 -12.04 -9.66 1.13
C LEU A 262 -12.13 -10.15 2.58
N ILE A 263 -13.32 -10.59 3.03
CA ILE A 263 -13.58 -11.18 4.35
C ILE A 263 -14.07 -12.60 4.12
N LYS A 264 -13.48 -13.57 4.80
CA LYS A 264 -13.92 -14.96 4.76
C LYS A 264 -14.95 -15.24 5.86
N ALA A 265 -15.78 -16.25 5.67
CA ALA A 265 -16.75 -16.64 6.69
C ALA A 265 -16.11 -17.04 8.03
N GLU A 266 -14.90 -17.59 7.98
CA GLU A 266 -14.10 -17.96 9.15
C GLU A 266 -13.57 -16.78 9.96
N ASP A 267 -13.46 -15.58 9.34
CA ASP A 267 -13.01 -14.36 10.01
C ASP A 267 -14.11 -13.69 10.82
N ILE A 268 -15.36 -14.16 10.70
CA ILE A 268 -16.51 -13.58 11.38
C ILE A 268 -16.64 -14.14 12.79
N THR A 269 -16.51 -13.29 13.78
CA THR A 269 -16.75 -13.63 15.18
C THR A 269 -18.15 -13.22 15.59
N PHE A 270 -18.92 -14.16 16.14
CA PHE A 270 -20.27 -13.91 16.61
C PHE A 270 -20.33 -13.77 18.13
N TYR A 271 -21.32 -13.00 18.59
CA TYR A 271 -21.67 -12.90 20.01
C TYR A 271 -23.15 -13.20 20.24
N THR A 272 -23.46 -13.79 21.40
CA THR A 272 -24.82 -14.16 21.82
C THR A 272 -25.45 -13.20 22.83
N GLN A 273 -24.60 -12.54 23.62
CA GLN A 273 -25.04 -11.65 24.69
C GLN A 273 -24.34 -10.29 24.58
N LEU A 274 -25.11 -9.21 24.78
CA LEU A 274 -24.56 -7.88 24.86
C LEU A 274 -23.86 -7.68 26.21
N GLU A 275 -22.70 -7.07 26.16
CA GLU A 275 -21.94 -6.64 27.34
C GLU A 275 -22.25 -5.17 27.67
N GLU A 276 -21.77 -4.68 28.81
CA GLU A 276 -21.72 -3.24 29.06
C GLU A 276 -20.58 -2.64 28.26
N PHE A 277 -20.85 -1.53 27.58
CA PHE A 277 -19.91 -0.86 26.68
C PHE A 277 -19.31 0.39 27.33
N ASP A 278 -18.02 0.64 27.05
CA ASP A 278 -17.36 1.87 27.48
C ASP A 278 -18.00 3.10 26.82
N PHE A 279 -18.39 2.96 25.55
CA PHE A 279 -19.17 3.95 24.82
C PHE A 279 -19.85 3.36 23.59
N ILE A 280 -20.87 4.06 23.08
CA ILE A 280 -21.65 3.67 21.90
C ILE A 280 -21.45 4.71 20.80
N VAL A 281 -21.19 4.23 19.58
CA VAL A 281 -20.94 5.05 18.39
C VAL A 281 -21.91 4.67 17.30
N GLN A 282 -22.48 5.64 16.62
CA GLN A 282 -23.23 5.46 15.38
C GLN A 282 -22.46 5.99 14.20
N SER A 283 -22.44 5.23 13.11
CA SER A 283 -21.80 5.60 11.85
C SER A 283 -22.87 5.66 10.77
N TRP A 284 -23.07 6.85 10.21
CA TRP A 284 -24.10 7.11 9.22
C TRP A 284 -23.47 7.38 7.85
N ASP A 285 -23.78 6.51 6.89
CA ASP A 285 -23.63 6.83 5.46
C ASP A 285 -24.97 7.36 4.97
N THR A 286 -25.01 8.66 4.60
CA THR A 286 -26.27 9.38 4.34
C THR A 286 -26.50 9.58 2.86
N ALA A 287 -27.59 9.02 2.33
CA ALA A 287 -28.15 9.32 1.02
C ALA A 287 -29.54 9.97 1.19
N ILE A 288 -29.71 11.15 0.60
CA ILE A 288 -31.04 11.80 0.57
C ILE A 288 -31.74 11.38 -0.71
N LYS A 289 -33.01 10.98 -0.63
CA LYS A 289 -33.85 10.60 -1.73
C LYS A 289 -34.04 11.79 -2.68
N VAL A 290 -33.27 11.77 -3.78
CA VAL A 290 -33.52 12.61 -4.96
C VAL A 290 -34.18 11.71 -6.00
N ALA A 291 -35.09 12.19 -6.78
CA ALA A 291 -35.99 11.44 -7.67
C ALA A 291 -35.34 10.36 -8.59
N SER A 292 -34.00 10.30 -8.67
CA SER A 292 -33.22 9.36 -9.50
C SER A 292 -32.18 8.53 -8.71
N SER A 293 -32.02 8.69 -7.39
CA SER A 293 -31.01 7.98 -6.60
C SER A 293 -31.57 6.66 -6.04
N ASN A 294 -30.86 5.56 -6.31
CA ASN A 294 -31.14 4.22 -5.76
C ASN A 294 -30.43 3.94 -4.43
N ASP A 295 -29.66 4.88 -3.90
CA ASP A 295 -28.80 4.70 -2.75
C ASP A 295 -29.59 4.67 -1.44
N TYR A 296 -29.15 3.83 -0.52
CA TYR A 296 -29.72 3.72 0.82
C TYR A 296 -28.94 4.59 1.81
N THR A 297 -29.64 5.12 2.81
CA THR A 297 -28.99 5.57 4.03
C THR A 297 -28.80 4.38 4.95
N VAL A 298 -27.58 4.21 5.44
CA VAL A 298 -27.23 3.16 6.39
C VAL A 298 -26.67 3.78 7.67
N CYS A 299 -27.16 3.26 8.81
CA CYS A 299 -26.57 3.50 10.13
C CYS A 299 -26.13 2.17 10.73
N THR A 300 -24.87 2.07 11.11
CA THR A 300 -24.39 0.99 11.98
C THR A 300 -24.17 1.52 13.39
N THR A 301 -24.72 0.83 14.40
CA THR A 301 -24.57 1.17 15.82
C THR A 301 -23.59 0.22 16.48
N TRP A 302 -22.54 0.75 17.08
CA TRP A 302 -21.41 0.00 17.61
C TRP A 302 -21.24 0.22 19.11
N GLY A 303 -21.13 -0.87 19.86
CA GLY A 303 -20.61 -0.86 21.23
C GLY A 303 -19.11 -1.06 21.24
N VAL A 304 -18.39 -0.19 21.93
CA VAL A 304 -16.95 -0.29 22.10
C VAL A 304 -16.64 -0.69 23.53
N LYS A 305 -15.87 -1.77 23.69
CA LYS A 305 -15.37 -2.24 24.97
C LYS A 305 -13.92 -2.65 24.84
N GLU A 306 -13.03 -2.00 25.58
CA GLU A 306 -11.59 -2.22 25.46
C GLU A 306 -11.12 -2.07 24.01
N ASN A 307 -10.81 -3.17 23.36
CA ASN A 307 -10.34 -3.23 21.97
C ASN A 307 -11.28 -4.03 21.06
N ARG A 308 -12.50 -4.28 21.50
CA ARG A 308 -13.53 -5.04 20.77
C ARG A 308 -14.67 -4.12 20.36
N TYR A 309 -15.26 -4.39 19.20
CA TYR A 309 -16.27 -3.58 18.53
C TYR A 309 -17.48 -4.47 18.24
N PHE A 310 -18.57 -4.22 18.93
CA PHE A 310 -19.79 -5.02 18.84
C PHE A 310 -20.80 -4.29 17.94
N LEU A 311 -21.20 -4.90 16.82
CA LEU A 311 -22.28 -4.37 16.01
C LEU A 311 -23.62 -4.64 16.70
N ILE A 312 -24.21 -3.61 17.31
CA ILE A 312 -25.44 -3.72 18.10
C ILE A 312 -26.68 -3.70 17.23
N ASP A 313 -26.70 -2.80 16.24
CA ASP A 313 -27.86 -2.60 15.36
C ASP A 313 -27.42 -2.05 14.01
N MET A 314 -28.24 -2.31 13.00
CA MET A 314 -28.12 -1.74 11.67
C MET A 314 -29.48 -1.27 11.17
N LEU A 315 -29.54 0.00 10.76
CA LEU A 315 -30.68 0.59 10.08
C LEU A 315 -30.31 0.83 8.61
N ARG A 316 -31.16 0.39 7.69
CA ARG A 316 -31.01 0.66 6.26
C ARG A 316 -32.36 1.04 5.67
N SER A 317 -32.47 2.26 5.15
CA SER A 317 -33.70 2.76 4.55
C SER A 317 -33.44 3.92 3.60
N LYS A 318 -34.47 4.32 2.87
CA LYS A 318 -34.47 5.52 2.03
C LYS A 318 -35.27 6.60 2.72
N PHE A 319 -34.67 7.74 2.99
CA PHE A 319 -35.27 8.83 3.74
C PHE A 319 -35.37 10.12 2.93
N GLU A 320 -36.44 10.87 3.16
CA GLU A 320 -36.49 12.30 2.91
C GLU A 320 -35.68 13.07 3.97
N TYR A 321 -35.23 14.28 3.65
CA TYR A 321 -34.34 15.05 4.50
C TYR A 321 -34.85 15.19 5.96
N SER A 322 -36.11 15.62 6.14
CA SER A 322 -36.69 15.84 7.46
C SER A 322 -36.85 14.52 8.23
N GLU A 323 -37.17 13.44 7.55
CA GLU A 323 -37.29 12.12 8.13
C GLU A 323 -35.93 11.60 8.58
N LEU A 324 -34.88 11.75 7.76
CA LEU A 324 -33.52 11.36 8.11
C LEU A 324 -33.01 12.09 9.34
N LYS A 325 -33.22 13.42 9.42
CA LYS A 325 -32.83 14.21 10.59
C LYS A 325 -33.50 13.70 11.87
N ARG A 326 -34.82 13.48 11.82
CA ARG A 326 -35.57 12.94 12.96
C ARG A 326 -35.07 11.55 13.35
N THR A 327 -34.85 10.67 12.37
CA THR A 327 -34.37 9.31 12.62
C THR A 327 -33.00 9.29 13.28
N ILE A 328 -32.07 10.17 12.89
CA ILE A 328 -30.78 10.29 13.55
C ILE A 328 -30.93 10.65 15.03
N ILE A 329 -31.80 11.60 15.35
CA ILE A 329 -32.07 12.02 16.75
C ILE A 329 -32.67 10.85 17.53
N GLU A 330 -33.70 10.18 16.99
CA GLU A 330 -34.37 9.05 17.62
C GLU A 330 -33.41 7.87 17.87
N GLN A 331 -32.57 7.53 16.90
CA GLN A 331 -31.58 6.45 17.03
C GLN A 331 -30.49 6.81 18.05
N ALA A 332 -30.02 8.06 18.05
CA ALA A 332 -29.04 8.52 19.04
C ALA A 332 -29.58 8.43 20.46
N ALA A 333 -30.85 8.81 20.66
CA ALA A 333 -31.53 8.73 21.95
C ALA A 333 -31.79 7.26 22.37
N LYS A 334 -32.25 6.41 21.43
CA LYS A 334 -32.54 4.99 21.68
C LYS A 334 -31.34 4.24 22.26
N TYR A 335 -30.15 4.46 21.70
CA TYR A 335 -28.93 3.78 22.11
C TYR A 335 -28.08 4.58 23.10
N ARG A 336 -28.53 5.77 23.52
CA ARG A 336 -27.73 6.69 24.36
C ARG A 336 -26.33 6.91 23.79
N THR A 337 -26.29 7.21 22.49
CA THR A 337 -25.06 7.26 21.70
C THR A 337 -24.14 8.36 22.18
N ASN A 338 -22.87 8.04 22.41
CA ASN A 338 -21.84 9.00 22.82
C ASN A 338 -21.31 9.84 21.64
N MET A 339 -21.32 9.27 20.44
CA MET A 339 -20.83 9.94 19.23
C MET A 339 -21.58 9.46 17.98
N VAL A 340 -21.96 10.41 17.13
CA VAL A 340 -22.56 10.16 15.81
C VAL A 340 -21.57 10.60 14.73
N ILE A 341 -21.14 9.67 13.89
CA ILE A 341 -20.25 9.92 12.74
C ILE A 341 -21.12 10.11 11.51
N ILE A 342 -20.91 11.19 10.77
CA ILE A 342 -21.63 11.47 9.51
C ILE A 342 -20.63 11.89 8.45
N GLU A 343 -20.76 11.34 7.23
CA GLU A 343 -19.90 11.74 6.12
C GLU A 343 -20.18 13.19 5.68
N ASP A 344 -19.11 13.99 5.62
CA ASP A 344 -19.16 15.41 5.22
C ASP A 344 -19.15 15.53 3.68
N LYS A 345 -20.20 14.97 3.05
CA LYS A 345 -20.55 15.15 1.63
C LYS A 345 -21.85 15.95 1.50
N ALA A 346 -22.22 16.31 0.29
CA ALA A 346 -23.34 17.24 -0.02
C ALA A 346 -24.61 17.00 0.81
N SER A 347 -25.09 15.76 0.93
CA SER A 347 -26.26 15.39 1.73
C SER A 347 -26.01 15.45 3.25
N GLY A 348 -24.82 15.09 3.69
CA GLY A 348 -24.46 15.07 5.11
C GLY A 348 -24.16 16.46 5.66
N GLN A 349 -23.67 17.40 4.85
CA GLN A 349 -23.30 18.75 5.34
C GLN A 349 -24.49 19.51 5.95
N SER A 350 -25.62 19.54 5.26
CA SER A 350 -26.83 20.22 5.76
C SER A 350 -27.34 19.57 7.04
N ILE A 351 -27.37 18.23 7.10
CA ILE A 351 -27.80 17.49 8.29
C ILE A 351 -26.86 17.76 9.48
N ILE A 352 -25.55 17.76 9.26
CA ILE A 352 -24.55 18.06 10.28
C ILE A 352 -24.76 19.48 10.87
N GLN A 353 -25.06 20.47 10.01
CA GLN A 353 -25.29 21.84 10.45
C GLN A 353 -26.58 21.96 11.29
N ASP A 354 -27.68 21.39 10.80
CA ASP A 354 -28.97 21.44 11.52
C ASP A 354 -28.88 20.72 12.87
N LEU A 355 -28.34 19.51 12.91
CA LEU A 355 -28.19 18.74 14.13
C LEU A 355 -27.29 19.46 15.18
N ALA A 356 -26.23 20.13 14.72
CA ALA A 356 -25.34 20.89 15.60
C ALA A 356 -26.00 22.10 16.24
N ILE A 357 -27.05 22.68 15.59
CA ILE A 357 -27.81 23.81 16.10
C ILE A 357 -28.95 23.34 16.99
N GLU A 358 -29.63 22.27 16.59
CA GLU A 358 -30.91 21.84 17.21
C GLU A 358 -30.72 20.81 18.34
N THR A 359 -29.54 20.21 18.48
CA THR A 359 -29.30 19.10 19.42
C THR A 359 -27.98 19.22 20.15
N ASN A 360 -27.84 18.47 21.26
CA ASN A 360 -26.57 18.30 21.98
C ASN A 360 -25.82 17.01 21.56
N ILE A 361 -26.17 16.42 20.43
CA ILE A 361 -25.51 15.20 19.93
C ILE A 361 -24.08 15.54 19.55
N HIS A 362 -23.13 14.77 20.06
CA HIS A 362 -21.72 14.90 19.66
C HIS A 362 -21.52 14.34 18.24
N ILE A 363 -21.46 15.24 17.26
CA ILE A 363 -21.30 14.87 15.84
C ILE A 363 -19.83 14.92 15.43
N LYS A 364 -19.34 13.82 14.91
CA LYS A 364 -18.04 13.72 14.28
C LYS A 364 -18.19 13.75 12.76
N LYS A 365 -17.72 14.82 12.14
CA LYS A 365 -17.63 14.91 10.68
C LYS A 365 -16.55 13.97 10.15
N TYR A 366 -16.88 13.19 9.13
CA TYR A 366 -15.95 12.29 8.49
C TYR A 366 -15.73 12.69 7.01
N ARG A 367 -14.50 12.79 6.60
CA ARG A 367 -14.10 13.02 5.21
C ARG A 367 -13.21 11.90 4.73
N PRO A 368 -13.69 11.02 3.84
CA PRO A 368 -12.87 9.94 3.30
C PRO A 368 -11.72 10.52 2.46
N VAL A 369 -10.50 10.11 2.78
CA VAL A 369 -9.28 10.48 2.05
C VAL A 369 -8.90 9.41 1.04
N LYS A 370 -9.22 8.15 1.34
CA LYS A 370 -8.90 6.97 0.54
C LYS A 370 -10.13 6.51 -0.24
N ASP A 371 -9.92 5.75 -1.32
CA ASP A 371 -11.00 5.07 -2.03
C ASP A 371 -11.67 4.01 -1.14
N LYS A 372 -12.89 3.63 -1.49
CA LYS A 372 -13.76 2.71 -0.74
C LYS A 372 -13.10 1.35 -0.48
N ILE A 373 -12.47 0.75 -1.47
CA ILE A 373 -11.84 -0.57 -1.36
C ILE A 373 -10.67 -0.51 -0.38
N THR A 374 -9.84 0.54 -0.48
CA THR A 374 -8.71 0.76 0.46
C THR A 374 -9.22 0.96 1.89
N ARG A 375 -10.34 1.65 2.09
CA ARG A 375 -10.95 1.85 3.42
C ARG A 375 -11.47 0.53 3.99
N PHE A 376 -12.16 -0.26 3.18
CA PHE A 376 -12.68 -1.55 3.63
C PHE A 376 -11.55 -2.56 3.89
N ALA A 377 -10.52 -2.59 3.05
CA ALA A 377 -9.34 -3.43 3.29
C ALA A 377 -8.66 -3.15 4.64
N ALA A 378 -8.73 -1.91 5.13
CA ALA A 378 -8.23 -1.55 6.46
C ALA A 378 -9.09 -2.11 7.62
N THR A 379 -10.27 -2.66 7.36
CA THR A 379 -11.11 -3.31 8.38
C THR A 379 -10.79 -4.80 8.54
N ILE A 380 -10.17 -5.43 7.53
CA ILE A 380 -9.88 -6.88 7.50
C ILE A 380 -9.14 -7.35 8.75
N PRO A 381 -8.03 -6.69 9.20
CA PRO A 381 -7.31 -7.12 10.39
C PRO A 381 -8.17 -7.16 11.67
N TYR A 382 -9.23 -6.34 11.72
CA TYR A 382 -10.15 -6.34 12.86
C TYR A 382 -11.13 -7.50 12.82
N PHE A 383 -11.49 -8.00 11.64
CA PHE A 383 -12.25 -9.24 11.49
C PHE A 383 -11.37 -10.45 11.81
N GLU A 384 -10.21 -10.56 11.17
CA GLU A 384 -9.27 -11.68 11.34
C GLU A 384 -8.81 -11.85 12.80
N SER A 385 -8.62 -10.73 13.53
CA SER A 385 -8.24 -10.76 14.95
C SER A 385 -9.44 -10.94 15.92
N GLY A 386 -10.66 -11.17 15.43
CA GLY A 386 -11.87 -11.32 16.24
C GLY A 386 -12.27 -10.07 17.03
N ARG A 387 -11.80 -8.88 16.62
CA ARG A 387 -12.13 -7.61 17.29
C ARG A 387 -13.47 -7.06 16.88
N ILE A 388 -13.94 -7.36 15.67
CA ILE A 388 -15.31 -7.06 15.22
C ILE A 388 -16.17 -8.24 15.57
N LEU A 389 -17.21 -7.98 16.37
CA LEU A 389 -18.17 -8.99 16.82
C LEU A 389 -19.55 -8.64 16.27
N ILE A 390 -20.23 -9.64 15.69
CA ILE A 390 -21.52 -9.52 15.04
C ILE A 390 -22.54 -10.35 15.84
N PRO A 391 -23.81 -9.92 16.00
CA PRO A 391 -24.79 -10.72 16.73
C PRO A 391 -25.13 -12.00 15.96
N GLU A 392 -25.28 -13.13 16.66
CA GLU A 392 -25.72 -14.39 16.02
C GLU A 392 -27.12 -14.29 15.41
N ASN A 393 -27.98 -13.46 15.99
CA ASN A 393 -29.38 -13.28 15.57
C ASN A 393 -29.74 -11.80 15.49
N ALA A 394 -29.96 -11.30 14.27
CA ALA A 394 -30.52 -9.98 14.02
C ALA A 394 -31.33 -9.99 12.72
N PRO A 395 -32.44 -9.25 12.63
CA PRO A 395 -33.29 -9.24 11.42
C PRO A 395 -32.54 -8.78 10.16
N TRP A 396 -31.53 -7.95 10.31
CA TRP A 396 -30.71 -7.37 9.24
C TRP A 396 -29.42 -8.14 8.94
N LEU A 397 -29.11 -9.19 9.72
CA LEU A 397 -27.82 -9.91 9.64
C LEU A 397 -27.54 -10.46 8.24
N ASN A 398 -28.53 -11.05 7.59
CA ASN A 398 -28.35 -11.60 6.24
C ASN A 398 -27.95 -10.54 5.22
N VAL A 399 -28.56 -9.35 5.29
CA VAL A 399 -28.26 -8.23 4.37
C VAL A 399 -26.85 -7.70 4.64
N PHE A 400 -26.47 -7.56 5.91
CA PHE A 400 -25.12 -7.17 6.33
C PHE A 400 -24.07 -8.15 5.80
N MET A 401 -24.25 -9.45 6.06
CA MET A 401 -23.32 -10.50 5.64
C MET A 401 -23.18 -10.57 4.12
N GLN A 402 -24.31 -10.50 3.40
CA GLN A 402 -24.28 -10.52 1.93
C GLN A 402 -23.44 -9.37 1.36
N GLU A 403 -23.57 -8.16 1.87
CA GLU A 403 -22.87 -7.01 1.34
C GLU A 403 -21.37 -7.05 1.67
N ILE A 404 -20.99 -7.29 2.93
CA ILE A 404 -19.59 -7.31 3.34
C ILE A 404 -18.80 -8.48 2.71
N MET A 405 -19.43 -9.64 2.55
CA MET A 405 -18.80 -10.82 1.95
C MET A 405 -18.74 -10.76 0.42
N ALA A 406 -19.68 -10.07 -0.23
CA ALA A 406 -19.65 -9.90 -1.69
C ALA A 406 -18.79 -8.74 -2.15
N PHE A 407 -18.42 -7.82 -1.25
CA PHE A 407 -17.61 -6.65 -1.60
C PHE A 407 -16.19 -7.06 -2.09
N PRO A 408 -15.66 -6.47 -3.18
CA PRO A 408 -16.13 -5.26 -3.90
C PRO A 408 -17.16 -5.53 -5.02
N ASN A 409 -17.67 -6.74 -5.19
CA ASN A 409 -18.59 -7.13 -6.25
C ASN A 409 -20.08 -7.10 -5.81
N SER A 410 -20.36 -6.54 -4.63
CA SER A 410 -21.72 -6.35 -4.13
C SER A 410 -22.51 -5.34 -4.97
N GLN A 411 -23.84 -5.54 -5.07
CA GLN A 411 -24.74 -4.62 -5.77
C GLN A 411 -24.86 -3.25 -5.05
N HIS A 412 -24.73 -3.27 -3.74
CA HIS A 412 -24.73 -2.11 -2.85
C HIS A 412 -23.48 -2.13 -1.99
N ASP A 413 -23.08 -0.98 -1.48
CA ASP A 413 -21.85 -0.81 -0.69
C ASP A 413 -21.99 0.23 0.43
N ASP A 414 -23.26 0.57 0.78
CA ASP A 414 -23.58 1.58 1.79
C ASP A 414 -23.24 1.07 3.22
N ILE A 415 -23.40 -0.25 3.47
CA ILE A 415 -23.01 -0.90 4.74
C ILE A 415 -21.49 -0.89 4.89
N VAL A 416 -20.77 -1.18 3.81
CA VAL A 416 -19.31 -1.16 3.74
C VAL A 416 -18.77 0.24 4.04
N ASP A 417 -19.42 1.28 3.53
CA ASP A 417 -19.03 2.68 3.82
C ASP A 417 -19.25 3.02 5.29
N SER A 418 -20.42 2.71 5.85
CA SER A 418 -20.72 2.94 7.25
C SER A 418 -19.74 2.23 8.21
N LEU A 419 -19.40 0.96 7.94
CA LEU A 419 -18.46 0.16 8.72
C LEU A 419 -17.03 0.72 8.61
N SER A 420 -16.58 0.99 7.38
CA SER A 420 -15.23 1.52 7.15
C SER A 420 -15.01 2.87 7.81
N GLN A 421 -16.03 3.75 7.75
CA GLN A 421 -16.04 5.05 8.41
C GLN A 421 -15.92 4.91 9.92
N PHE A 422 -16.66 3.96 10.54
CA PHE A 422 -16.55 3.68 11.97
C PHE A 422 -15.13 3.29 12.36
N ILE A 423 -14.52 2.32 11.67
CA ILE A 423 -13.17 1.83 11.96
C ILE A 423 -12.12 2.94 11.79
N ASP A 424 -12.20 3.74 10.72
CA ASP A 424 -11.28 4.86 10.49
C ASP A 424 -11.31 5.89 11.61
N VAL A 425 -12.52 6.23 12.08
CA VAL A 425 -12.69 7.20 13.16
C VAL A 425 -12.20 6.62 14.49
N ILE A 426 -12.62 5.42 14.85
CA ILE A 426 -12.30 4.83 16.15
C ILE A 426 -10.79 4.58 16.31
N LYS A 427 -10.11 4.21 15.23
CA LYS A 427 -8.65 4.07 15.18
C LYS A 427 -7.94 5.36 15.57
N SER A 428 -8.44 6.51 15.10
CA SER A 428 -7.86 7.83 15.42
C SER A 428 -8.13 8.25 16.87
N TYR A 429 -9.27 7.86 17.43
CA TYR A 429 -9.64 8.18 18.82
C TYR A 429 -8.85 7.38 19.86
N ARG A 430 -8.36 6.20 19.51
CA ARG A 430 -7.56 5.35 20.40
C ARG A 430 -6.28 6.01 20.91
N HIS A 431 -5.69 6.89 20.15
CA HIS A 431 -4.52 7.66 20.58
C HIS A 431 -4.85 8.76 21.60
N MET A 432 -6.14 9.07 21.79
CA MET A 432 -6.61 10.12 22.69
C MET A 432 -7.24 9.59 23.99
N LEU A 433 -7.54 8.28 24.08
CA LEU A 433 -8.06 7.68 25.31
C LEU A 433 -6.93 7.51 26.33
N PRO A 434 -7.11 7.98 27.59
CA PRO A 434 -6.12 7.73 28.63
C PRO A 434 -5.94 6.22 28.79
N ARG A 435 -4.69 5.74 28.73
CA ARG A 435 -4.37 4.36 29.10
C ARG A 435 -4.75 4.19 30.59
N ILE A 436 -5.87 3.54 30.84
CA ILE A 436 -6.18 3.08 32.19
C ILE A 436 -5.12 2.04 32.52
N ARG A 437 -4.13 2.44 33.31
CA ARG A 437 -3.19 1.50 33.91
C ARG A 437 -4.01 0.67 34.90
N SER A 438 -4.21 -0.59 34.59
CA SER A 438 -4.63 -1.58 35.59
C SER A 438 -3.54 -1.63 36.67
N PHE A 439 -3.90 -1.30 37.89
CA PHE A 439 -3.11 -1.56 39.09
C PHE A 439 -3.20 -3.04 39.45
#